data_b3bdc5ca7d9be055e33233099b8bdc34
#
_entry.id   b3bdc5ca7d9be055e33233099b8bdc34
#
_cell.length_a   1.000
_cell.length_b   1.000
_cell.length_c   1.000
_cell.angle_alpha   90.00
_cell.angle_beta   90.00
_cell.angle_gamma   90.00
#
_symmetry.space_group_name_H-M   'P 1'
#
loop_
_entity.id
_entity.type
_entity.pdbx_description
1 polymer ?
#
loop_
_entity_poly.entity_id
_entity_poly.type
_entity_poly.pdbx_seq_one_letter_code
_entity_poly.pdbx_strand_id
1 'polypeptide(L)'
;MSDYIVKRDQCSRHHLGPGVDIFTAAGDGIMLSLVEFQPGAVVELHSHPHEQMGMLLEGEMTFIIGGEKHVLGPGDMWRIPGDVEHSAIAGEAPVKALDVFHPIREDYL
;
A
#
# COMPACT_ATOMS: atom_id res chain seq x y z
N MET A 1 -12.09 16.42 -21.18
CA MET A 1 -11.35 15.78 -20.09
C MET A 1 -12.30 14.87 -19.32
N SER A 2 -11.85 13.72 -18.94
CA SER A 2 -12.66 12.77 -18.18
C SER A 2 -12.23 12.74 -16.73
N ASP A 3 -13.18 12.87 -15.81
CA ASP A 3 -12.92 12.69 -14.38
C ASP A 3 -12.86 11.21 -13.98
N TYR A 4 -13.12 10.31 -14.93
CA TYR A 4 -13.14 8.87 -14.67
C TYR A 4 -11.75 8.22 -14.71
N ILE A 5 -10.77 8.88 -15.32
CA ILE A 5 -9.44 8.33 -15.53
C ILE A 5 -8.42 9.16 -14.75
N VAL A 6 -7.59 8.49 -13.98
CA VAL A 6 -6.46 9.10 -13.30
C VAL A 6 -5.20 8.46 -13.85
N LYS A 7 -4.44 9.23 -14.64
CA LYS A 7 -3.15 8.79 -15.17
C LYS A 7 -2.11 8.77 -14.07
N ARG A 8 -1.05 7.98 -14.24
CA ARG A 8 0.02 7.87 -13.24
C ARG A 8 0.58 9.24 -12.84
N ASP A 9 0.81 10.12 -13.79
CA ASP A 9 1.34 11.47 -13.55
C ASP A 9 0.34 12.43 -12.91
N GLN A 10 -0.93 12.02 -12.81
CA GLN A 10 -2.00 12.75 -12.13
C GLN A 10 -2.24 12.26 -10.70
N CYS A 11 -1.66 11.12 -10.33
CA CYS A 11 -1.76 10.61 -8.96
C CYS A 11 -1.02 11.53 -7.99
N SER A 12 -1.52 11.59 -6.75
CA SER A 12 -0.74 12.19 -5.66
C SER A 12 0.42 11.27 -5.32
N ARG A 13 1.62 11.82 -5.22
CA ARG A 13 2.81 11.06 -4.88
C ARG A 13 3.30 11.40 -3.49
N HIS A 14 3.58 10.38 -2.69
CA HIS A 14 4.12 10.55 -1.35
C HIS A 14 5.30 9.61 -1.14
N HIS A 15 6.27 10.08 -0.38
CA HIS A 15 7.44 9.32 0.01
C HIS A 15 7.24 8.87 1.46
N LEU A 16 7.11 7.55 1.69
CA LEU A 16 6.82 7.00 3.02
C LEU A 16 8.07 6.73 3.84
N GLY A 17 9.22 6.73 3.21
CA GLY A 17 10.49 6.43 3.86
C GLY A 17 11.51 5.98 2.82
N PRO A 18 12.76 5.66 3.21
CA PRO A 18 13.76 5.25 2.25
C PRO A 18 13.30 4.09 1.37
N GLY A 19 13.27 4.32 0.06
CA GLY A 19 12.91 3.29 -0.92
C GLY A 19 11.44 2.97 -1.04
N VAL A 20 10.53 3.75 -0.43
CA VAL A 20 9.08 3.49 -0.51
C VAL A 20 8.36 4.75 -1.00
N ASP A 21 7.77 4.64 -2.19
CA ASP A 21 6.93 5.69 -2.76
C ASP A 21 5.52 5.16 -2.98
N ILE A 22 4.52 6.01 -2.82
CA ILE A 22 3.13 5.67 -3.12
C ILE A 22 2.55 6.66 -4.12
N PHE A 23 1.64 6.14 -4.94
CA PHE A 23 0.90 6.90 -5.93
C PHE A 23 -0.58 6.66 -5.66
N THR A 24 -1.34 7.71 -5.34
CA THR A 24 -2.71 7.55 -4.86
C THR A 24 -3.72 8.24 -5.76
N ALA A 25 -4.90 7.65 -5.83
CA ALA A 25 -6.06 8.21 -6.50
C ALA A 25 -7.29 7.92 -5.64
N ALA A 26 -8.13 8.92 -5.42
CA ALA A 26 -9.30 8.81 -4.56
C ALA A 26 -10.59 8.98 -5.33
N GLY A 27 -11.58 8.13 -5.03
CA GLY A 27 -12.98 8.37 -5.35
C GLY A 27 -13.67 9.07 -4.18
N ASP A 28 -14.98 8.91 -4.05
CA ASP A 28 -15.72 9.54 -2.95
C ASP A 28 -15.45 8.87 -1.61
N GLY A 29 -15.42 7.55 -1.58
CA GLY A 29 -15.23 6.79 -0.33
C GLY A 29 -14.07 5.82 -0.34
N ILE A 30 -13.43 5.62 -1.49
CA ILE A 30 -12.39 4.61 -1.70
C ILE A 30 -11.16 5.28 -2.28
N MET A 31 -9.99 4.86 -1.80
CA MET A 31 -8.70 5.30 -2.31
C MET A 31 -7.88 4.11 -2.75
N LEU A 32 -7.25 4.22 -3.91
CA LEU A 32 -6.23 3.29 -4.38
C LEU A 32 -4.85 3.86 -4.08
N SER A 33 -3.94 3.02 -3.62
CA SER A 33 -2.55 3.38 -3.36
C SER A 33 -1.64 2.33 -4.00
N LEU A 34 -0.94 2.70 -5.05
CA LEU A 34 0.12 1.87 -5.61
C LEU A 34 1.40 2.14 -4.85
N VAL A 35 1.91 1.11 -4.17
CA VAL A 35 3.11 1.20 -3.35
C VAL A 35 4.27 0.56 -4.10
N GLU A 36 5.34 1.31 -4.28
CA GLU A 36 6.57 0.84 -4.93
C GLU A 36 7.70 0.82 -3.91
N PHE A 37 8.26 -0.38 -3.70
CA PHE A 37 9.37 -0.60 -2.78
C PHE A 37 10.63 -0.89 -3.56
N GLN A 38 11.73 -0.29 -3.16
CA GLN A 38 13.05 -0.76 -3.55
C GLN A 38 13.40 -2.03 -2.76
N PRO A 39 14.37 -2.85 -3.26
CA PRO A 39 14.78 -4.05 -2.52
C PRO A 39 15.14 -3.73 -1.07
N GLY A 40 14.63 -4.53 -0.14
CA GLY A 40 14.88 -4.38 1.29
C GLY A 40 14.20 -3.21 1.98
N ALA A 41 13.44 -2.39 1.26
CA ALA A 41 12.78 -1.24 1.85
C ALA A 41 11.69 -1.65 2.85
N VAL A 42 11.46 -0.80 3.84
CA VAL A 42 10.60 -1.10 4.99
C VAL A 42 9.53 -0.04 5.15
N VAL A 43 8.29 -0.49 5.35
CA VAL A 43 7.23 0.33 5.93
C VAL A 43 7.15 -0.02 7.41
N GLU A 44 7.45 0.97 8.27
CA GLU A 44 7.51 0.80 9.71
C GLU A 44 6.15 0.39 10.30
N LEU A 45 6.19 -0.25 11.47
CA LEU A 45 5.00 -0.64 12.21
C LEU A 45 4.12 0.57 12.48
N HIS A 46 2.86 0.48 12.08
CA HIS A 46 1.88 1.57 12.22
C HIS A 46 0.47 1.00 12.24
N SER A 47 -0.48 1.84 12.59
CA SER A 47 -1.91 1.53 12.47
C SER A 47 -2.66 2.81 12.08
N HIS A 48 -3.88 2.63 11.59
CA HIS A 48 -4.78 3.71 11.21
C HIS A 48 -6.22 3.21 11.27
N PRO A 49 -7.22 4.10 11.46
CA PRO A 49 -8.61 3.66 11.59
C PRO A 49 -9.23 3.14 10.30
N HIS A 50 -8.61 3.41 9.15
CA HIS A 50 -9.10 3.00 7.84
C HIS A 50 -9.01 1.49 7.65
N GLU A 51 -10.03 0.90 7.04
CA GLU A 51 -9.95 -0.47 6.54
C GLU A 51 -9.01 -0.49 5.34
N GLN A 52 -8.18 -1.52 5.25
CA GLN A 52 -7.21 -1.68 4.17
C GLN A 52 -7.28 -3.08 3.60
N MET A 53 -7.43 -3.18 2.29
CA MET A 53 -7.25 -4.43 1.56
C MET A 53 -6.20 -4.20 0.48
N GLY A 54 -5.59 -5.26 0.00
CA GLY A 54 -4.60 -5.10 -1.06
C GLY A 54 -4.18 -6.40 -1.69
N MET A 55 -3.29 -6.27 -2.68
CA MET A 55 -2.73 -7.40 -3.39
C MET A 55 -1.28 -7.11 -3.77
N LEU A 56 -0.43 -8.11 -3.62
CA LEU A 56 0.94 -8.03 -4.11
C LEU A 56 0.93 -8.24 -5.63
N LEU A 57 1.52 -7.31 -6.37
CA LEU A 57 1.57 -7.34 -7.84
C LEU A 57 2.88 -7.89 -8.36
N GLU A 58 4.00 -7.48 -7.76
CA GLU A 58 5.35 -7.87 -8.18
C GLU A 58 6.25 -8.03 -6.96
N GLY A 59 7.18 -8.98 -7.06
CA GLY A 59 8.21 -9.21 -6.05
C GLY A 59 7.74 -10.11 -4.91
N GLU A 60 8.54 -10.14 -3.84
CA GLU A 60 8.24 -10.88 -2.62
C GLU A 60 8.30 -9.90 -1.45
N MET A 61 7.36 -10.03 -0.54
CA MET A 61 7.24 -9.12 0.59
C MET A 61 6.89 -9.90 1.86
N THR A 62 7.53 -9.56 2.96
CA THR A 62 7.11 -10.03 4.28
C THR A 62 6.17 -9.00 4.87
N PHE A 63 4.94 -9.41 5.17
CA PHE A 63 3.92 -8.57 5.77
C PHE A 63 3.63 -9.08 7.18
N ILE A 64 3.74 -8.19 8.18
CA ILE A 64 3.45 -8.51 9.58
C ILE A 64 2.19 -7.78 9.95
N ILE A 65 1.12 -8.52 10.23
CA ILE A 65 -0.22 -7.98 10.47
C ILE A 65 -0.73 -8.55 11.79
N GLY A 66 -1.04 -7.68 12.76
CA GLY A 66 -1.52 -8.11 14.06
C GLY A 66 -0.56 -9.08 14.76
N GLY A 67 0.74 -8.91 14.55
CA GLY A 67 1.77 -9.80 15.09
C GLY A 67 2.01 -11.08 14.29
N GLU A 68 1.22 -11.34 13.23
CA GLU A 68 1.39 -12.52 12.39
C GLU A 68 2.27 -12.21 11.18
N LYS A 69 3.31 -13.00 10.99
CA LYS A 69 4.27 -12.83 9.90
C LYS A 69 3.88 -13.68 8.70
N HIS A 70 3.79 -13.05 7.53
CA HIS A 70 3.44 -13.72 6.28
C HIS A 70 4.44 -13.35 5.18
N VAL A 71 4.97 -14.34 4.48
CA VAL A 71 5.78 -14.13 3.28
C VAL A 71 4.87 -14.27 2.07
N LEU A 72 4.75 -13.20 1.29
CA LEU A 72 3.78 -13.10 0.20
C LEU A 72 4.47 -13.04 -1.14
N GLY A 73 3.82 -13.63 -2.15
CA GLY A 73 4.19 -13.54 -3.55
C GLY A 73 3.09 -12.92 -4.40
N PRO A 74 3.34 -12.69 -5.70
CA PRO A 74 2.37 -12.05 -6.58
C PRO A 74 1.03 -12.79 -6.60
N GLY A 75 -0.06 -12.03 -6.48
CA GLY A 75 -1.42 -12.55 -6.40
C GLY A 75 -1.94 -12.78 -5.00
N ASP A 76 -1.07 -12.81 -3.99
CA ASP A 76 -1.52 -12.91 -2.60
C ASP A 76 -2.17 -11.60 -2.16
N MET A 77 -3.21 -11.71 -1.36
CA MET A 77 -4.02 -10.58 -0.92
C MET A 77 -4.03 -10.48 0.60
N TRP A 78 -4.34 -9.30 1.10
CA TRP A 78 -4.53 -9.05 2.52
C TRP A 78 -5.80 -8.25 2.77
N ARG A 79 -6.31 -8.39 4.01
CA ARG A 79 -7.39 -7.56 4.54
C ARG A 79 -7.05 -7.21 5.98
N ILE A 80 -6.97 -5.92 6.25
CA ILE A 80 -6.53 -5.40 7.54
C ILE A 80 -7.67 -4.54 8.10
N PRO A 81 -8.35 -4.99 9.15
CA PRO A 81 -9.35 -4.15 9.82
C PRO A 81 -8.72 -2.88 10.35
N GLY A 82 -9.53 -1.86 10.56
CA GLY A 82 -9.07 -0.61 11.17
C GLY A 82 -8.36 -0.87 12.50
N ASP A 83 -7.33 -0.09 12.77
CA ASP A 83 -6.54 -0.07 14.02
C ASP A 83 -5.67 -1.30 14.27
N VAL A 84 -5.60 -2.26 13.34
CA VAL A 84 -4.68 -3.40 13.45
C VAL A 84 -3.29 -2.97 13.01
N GLU A 85 -2.30 -3.16 13.87
CA GLU A 85 -0.91 -2.80 13.57
C GLU A 85 -0.34 -3.67 12.47
N HIS A 86 0.42 -3.05 11.57
CA HIS A 86 1.07 -3.76 10.47
C HIS A 86 2.34 -3.07 10.01
N SER A 87 3.23 -3.87 9.40
CA SER A 87 4.48 -3.43 8.80
C SER A 87 4.82 -4.33 7.61
N ALA A 88 5.68 -3.85 6.72
CA ALA A 88 6.04 -4.59 5.53
C ALA A 88 7.52 -4.42 5.21
N ILE A 89 8.15 -5.49 4.69
CA ILE A 89 9.55 -5.48 4.28
C ILE A 89 9.63 -6.11 2.90
N ALA A 90 10.16 -5.36 1.92
CA ALA A 90 10.43 -5.90 0.59
C ALA A 90 11.58 -6.91 0.64
N GLY A 91 11.50 -7.94 -0.21
CA GLY A 91 12.58 -8.89 -0.39
C GLY A 91 13.72 -8.32 -1.24
N GLU A 92 14.46 -9.20 -1.91
CA GLU A 92 15.68 -8.82 -2.65
C GLU A 92 15.41 -8.18 -4.01
N ALA A 93 14.17 -8.23 -4.50
CA ALA A 93 13.74 -7.61 -5.75
C ALA A 93 12.79 -6.44 -5.48
N PRO A 94 12.61 -5.52 -6.44
CA PRO A 94 11.59 -4.46 -6.30
C PRO A 94 10.20 -5.04 -6.10
N VAL A 95 9.38 -4.37 -5.30
CA VAL A 95 8.02 -4.79 -4.97
C VAL A 95 7.03 -3.73 -5.44
N LYS A 96 5.92 -4.19 -5.99
CA LYS A 96 4.73 -3.37 -6.25
C LYS A 96 3.54 -4.00 -5.55
N ALA A 97 2.84 -3.20 -4.76
CA ALA A 97 1.64 -3.60 -4.04
C ALA A 97 0.53 -2.59 -4.29
N LEU A 98 -0.69 -3.06 -4.42
CA LEU A 98 -1.85 -2.19 -4.54
C LEU A 98 -2.67 -2.29 -3.25
N ASP A 99 -2.86 -1.17 -2.59
CA ASP A 99 -3.72 -1.04 -1.42
C ASP A 99 -5.01 -0.31 -1.78
N VAL A 100 -6.09 -0.68 -1.10
CA VAL A 100 -7.40 -0.03 -1.18
C VAL A 100 -7.77 0.38 0.24
N PHE A 101 -8.10 1.65 0.43
CA PHE A 101 -8.50 2.22 1.73
C PHE A 101 -9.95 2.67 1.71
N HIS A 102 -10.65 2.44 2.82
CA HIS A 102 -11.97 3.00 3.09
C HIS A 102 -12.07 3.37 4.58
N PRO A 103 -12.47 4.58 4.92
CA PRO A 103 -12.65 5.74 4.05
C PRO A 103 -11.32 6.23 3.45
N ILE A 104 -11.37 7.30 2.69
CA ILE A 104 -10.19 7.92 2.08
C ILE A 104 -9.20 8.33 3.16
N ARG A 105 -7.93 8.05 2.95
CA ARG A 105 -6.84 8.57 3.78
C ARG A 105 -6.51 9.98 3.35
N GLU A 106 -6.93 10.96 4.14
CA GLU A 106 -6.73 12.37 3.82
C GLU A 106 -5.26 12.77 3.78
N ASP A 107 -4.42 12.08 4.54
CA ASP A 107 -2.97 12.30 4.54
C ASP A 107 -2.30 11.87 3.23
N TYR A 108 -3.01 11.15 2.38
CA TYR A 108 -2.50 10.68 1.07
C TYR A 108 -3.16 11.41 -0.12
N LEU A 109 -3.93 12.42 0.13
CA LEU A 109 -4.53 13.23 -0.93
C LEU A 109 -3.53 14.20 -1.59
#